data_2ead3c2ea41feb4626f823b5ec85747a
#
_entry.id   2ead3c2ea41feb4626f823b5ec85747a
#
_cell.length_a   1.000
_cell.length_b   1.000
_cell.length_c   1.000
_cell.angle_alpha   90.00
_cell.angle_beta   90.00
_cell.angle_gamma   90.00
#
_symmetry.space_group_name_H-M   'P 1'
#
loop_
_entity.id
_entity.type
_entity.pdbx_description
1 polymer ?
#
loop_
_entity_poly.entity_id
_entity_poly.type
_entity_poly.pdbx_seq_one_letter_code
_entity_poly.pdbx_strand_id
1 'polypeptide(L)'
;MSSALRFPAWTAKGQNREPASDSSDDMLVARIAAGDKLAMQVLFARHRTYVYRWLFRFVGNETVAEDLLSDVFFDVWQQAGRFEGRSAVTTWLLSVARFKALSARRRRTDVELDETIETTVVDSADDPELALQ
;
A
#
# COMPACT_ATOMS: atom_id res chain seq x y z
N MET A 1 8.10 -14.66 8.25
CA MET A 1 7.37 -13.78 8.96
C MET A 1 6.09 -13.42 8.30
N SER A 2 5.13 -13.48 8.99
CA SER A 2 3.84 -13.29 8.46
C SER A 2 3.48 -11.82 8.38
N SER A 3 2.81 -11.44 7.33
CA SER A 3 2.42 -10.06 7.23
C SER A 3 1.44 -9.68 8.33
N ALA A 4 0.84 -10.66 8.97
CA ALA A 4 -0.06 -10.36 10.06
C ALA A 4 0.68 -9.66 11.18
N LEU A 5 1.96 -9.91 11.31
CA LEU A 5 2.71 -9.26 12.36
C LEU A 5 2.99 -7.81 12.04
N ARG A 6 2.80 -7.41 10.81
CA ARG A 6 3.06 -6.05 10.43
C ARG A 6 1.87 -5.15 10.63
N PHE A 7 0.72 -5.73 10.85
CA PHE A 7 -0.48 -4.92 10.99
C PHE A 7 -0.66 -4.49 12.43
N PRO A 8 -1.12 -3.27 12.63
CA PRO A 8 -1.37 -2.80 13.97
C PRO A 8 -2.50 -3.56 14.63
N ALA A 9 -2.73 -3.24 15.86
CA ALA A 9 -3.75 -3.93 16.63
C ALA A 9 -5.14 -3.79 16.05
N TRP A 10 -5.37 -2.82 15.17
CA TRP A 10 -6.71 -2.65 14.63
C TRP A 10 -7.11 -3.83 13.74
N THR A 11 -6.19 -4.71 13.39
CA THR A 11 -6.58 -5.90 12.66
C THR A 11 -7.13 -6.98 13.56
N ALA A 12 -6.96 -6.86 14.85
CA ALA A 12 -7.47 -7.86 15.77
C ALA A 12 -8.96 -7.68 15.90
N LYS A 13 -9.68 -8.79 16.07
CA LYS A 13 -11.08 -8.66 16.25
C LYS A 13 -11.42 -8.30 17.66
N GLY A 14 -12.64 -8.19 17.93
CA GLY A 14 -13.06 -7.86 19.24
C GLY A 14 -13.94 -6.67 19.34
N GLN A 15 -14.16 -6.00 18.27
CA GLN A 15 -15.03 -4.88 18.30
C GLN A 15 -16.42 -5.35 17.99
N ASN A 16 -17.34 -4.96 18.82
CA ASN A 16 -18.65 -5.40 18.61
C ASN A 16 -19.55 -4.24 18.37
N ARG A 17 -19.67 -3.81 17.18
CA ARG A 17 -20.46 -2.66 16.95
C ARG A 17 -21.29 -2.85 15.74
N GLU A 18 -21.95 -1.81 15.39
CA GLU A 18 -22.77 -1.81 14.24
C GLU A 18 -22.03 -2.32 13.07
N PRO A 19 -22.68 -3.08 12.24
CA PRO A 19 -21.99 -3.71 11.13
C PRO A 19 -21.47 -2.69 10.15
N ALA A 20 -20.20 -2.46 10.25
CA ALA A 20 -19.55 -1.58 9.31
C ALA A 20 -19.52 -2.19 7.93
N SER A 21 -19.77 -3.49 7.83
CA SER A 21 -19.69 -4.14 6.53
C SER A 21 -20.75 -3.63 5.57
N ASP A 22 -21.81 -3.00 6.07
CA ASP A 22 -22.83 -2.44 5.19
C ASP A 22 -22.56 -1.01 4.81
N SER A 23 -21.54 -0.41 5.35
CA SER A 23 -21.27 0.99 5.09
C SER A 23 -20.61 1.17 3.75
N SER A 24 -20.84 2.33 3.15
CA SER A 24 -20.12 2.66 1.93
C SER A 24 -18.66 2.90 2.26
N ASP A 25 -17.82 2.86 1.25
CA ASP A 25 -16.41 3.12 1.46
C ASP A 25 -16.18 4.51 2.04
N ASP A 26 -16.92 5.49 1.55
CA ASP A 26 -16.74 6.85 2.05
C ASP A 26 -17.06 6.93 3.53
N MET A 27 -18.09 6.24 3.96
CA MET A 27 -18.42 6.23 5.37
C MET A 27 -17.36 5.52 6.18
N LEU A 28 -16.81 4.44 5.62
CA LEU A 28 -15.74 3.74 6.32
C LEU A 28 -14.56 4.65 6.52
N VAL A 29 -14.18 5.40 5.48
CA VAL A 29 -13.02 6.28 5.61
C VAL A 29 -13.30 7.36 6.67
N ALA A 30 -14.50 7.90 6.69
CA ALA A 30 -14.82 8.89 7.69
C ALA A 30 -14.73 8.31 9.10
N ARG A 31 -15.18 7.08 9.28
CA ARG A 31 -15.09 6.43 10.57
C ARG A 31 -13.66 6.12 10.96
N ILE A 32 -12.84 5.75 9.95
CA ILE A 32 -11.44 5.51 10.21
C ILE A 32 -10.77 6.80 10.66
N ALA A 33 -11.13 7.90 10.04
CA ALA A 33 -10.58 9.19 10.43
C ALA A 33 -10.90 9.51 11.89
N ALA A 34 -12.00 8.98 12.38
CA ALA A 34 -12.38 9.16 13.77
C ALA A 34 -11.79 8.09 14.69
N GLY A 35 -10.97 7.21 14.16
CA GLY A 35 -10.31 6.20 14.97
C GLY A 35 -11.02 4.88 15.08
N ASP A 36 -11.97 4.61 14.21
CA ASP A 36 -12.76 3.38 14.27
C ASP A 36 -11.99 2.22 13.69
N LYS A 37 -11.49 1.36 14.54
CA LYS A 37 -10.67 0.24 14.11
C LYS A 37 -11.46 -0.80 13.34
N LEU A 38 -12.71 -0.98 13.69
CA LEU A 38 -13.52 -1.94 12.98
C LEU A 38 -13.75 -1.50 11.55
N ALA A 39 -13.97 -0.20 11.34
CA ALA A 39 -14.13 0.31 9.99
C ALA A 39 -12.86 0.05 9.18
N MET A 40 -11.72 0.16 9.81
CA MET A 40 -10.47 -0.11 9.11
C MET A 40 -10.37 -1.58 8.71
N GLN A 41 -10.79 -2.47 9.60
CA GLN A 41 -10.79 -3.89 9.27
C GLN A 41 -11.67 -4.17 8.07
N VAL A 42 -12.82 -3.55 8.02
CA VAL A 42 -13.75 -3.78 6.93
C VAL A 42 -13.19 -3.24 5.63
N LEU A 43 -12.63 -2.05 5.67
CA LEU A 43 -12.06 -1.47 4.45
C LEU A 43 -10.92 -2.34 3.94
N PHE A 44 -10.07 -2.79 4.84
CA PHE A 44 -8.97 -3.66 4.47
C PHE A 44 -9.48 -4.96 3.84
N ALA A 45 -10.42 -5.60 4.49
CA ALA A 45 -10.95 -6.87 3.98
C ALA A 45 -11.59 -6.68 2.63
N ARG A 46 -12.23 -5.55 2.43
CA ARG A 46 -12.97 -5.28 1.20
C ARG A 46 -12.04 -5.06 0.02
N HIS A 47 -10.90 -4.42 0.26
CA HIS A 47 -10.05 -3.98 -0.85
C HIS A 47 -8.67 -4.62 -0.92
N ARG A 48 -8.30 -5.45 0.05
CA ARG A 48 -6.94 -5.96 0.10
C ARG A 48 -6.55 -6.76 -1.15
N THR A 49 -7.45 -7.57 -1.65
CA THR A 49 -7.12 -8.42 -2.77
C THR A 49 -6.88 -7.59 -4.03
N TYR A 50 -7.73 -6.61 -4.24
CA TYR A 50 -7.61 -5.75 -5.41
C TYR A 50 -6.30 -4.96 -5.37
N VAL A 51 -6.00 -4.39 -4.23
CA VAL A 51 -4.77 -3.60 -4.09
C VAL A 51 -3.55 -4.51 -4.20
N TYR A 52 -3.61 -5.69 -3.57
CA TYR A 52 -2.50 -6.63 -3.66
C TYR A 52 -2.22 -7.04 -5.10
N ARG A 53 -3.26 -7.33 -5.85
CA ARG A 53 -3.06 -7.74 -7.24
C ARG A 53 -2.40 -6.65 -8.05
N TRP A 54 -2.81 -5.42 -7.82
CA TRP A 54 -2.19 -4.31 -8.52
C TRP A 54 -0.72 -4.19 -8.14
N LEU A 55 -0.44 -4.30 -6.84
CA LEU A 55 0.95 -4.21 -6.38
C LEU A 55 1.79 -5.35 -6.93
N PHE A 56 1.25 -6.55 -6.90
CA PHE A 56 1.99 -7.69 -7.39
C PHE A 56 2.32 -7.55 -8.87
N ARG A 57 1.38 -7.06 -9.63
CA ARG A 57 1.62 -6.87 -11.04
C ARG A 57 2.69 -5.84 -11.28
N PHE A 58 2.73 -4.84 -10.43
CA PHE A 58 3.69 -3.77 -10.60
C PHE A 58 5.11 -4.19 -10.17
N VAL A 59 5.24 -4.90 -9.05
CA VAL A 59 6.56 -5.23 -8.53
C VAL A 59 7.01 -6.65 -8.88
N GLY A 60 6.09 -7.53 -9.16
CA GLY A 60 6.46 -8.87 -9.60
C GLY A 60 7.03 -9.77 -8.52
N ASN A 61 6.88 -9.42 -7.26
CA ASN A 61 7.42 -10.18 -6.17
C ASN A 61 6.41 -10.24 -5.05
N GLU A 62 6.09 -11.45 -4.61
CA GLU A 62 5.06 -11.67 -3.62
C GLU A 62 5.36 -10.99 -2.29
N THR A 63 6.57 -11.17 -1.82
CA THR A 63 6.94 -10.61 -0.53
C THR A 63 6.92 -9.10 -0.55
N VAL A 64 7.45 -8.53 -1.62
CA VAL A 64 7.45 -7.08 -1.75
C VAL A 64 6.04 -6.56 -1.84
N ALA A 65 5.18 -7.26 -2.59
CA ALA A 65 3.80 -6.82 -2.71
C ALA A 65 3.08 -6.88 -1.37
N GLU A 66 3.35 -7.88 -0.56
CA GLU A 66 2.73 -7.98 0.74
C GLU A 66 3.22 -6.87 1.67
N ASP A 67 4.49 -6.58 1.62
CA ASP A 67 5.02 -5.50 2.43
C ASP A 67 4.40 -4.17 2.04
N LEU A 68 4.29 -3.96 0.75
CA LEU A 68 3.69 -2.71 0.28
C LEU A 68 2.22 -2.63 0.62
N LEU A 69 1.54 -3.77 0.59
CA LEU A 69 0.13 -3.78 0.97
C LEU A 69 -0.03 -3.30 2.40
N SER A 70 0.81 -3.77 3.30
CA SER A 70 0.77 -3.30 4.67
C SER A 70 1.04 -1.81 4.75
N ASP A 71 2.02 -1.35 4.01
CA ASP A 71 2.36 0.07 4.03
C ASP A 71 1.21 0.92 3.51
N VAL A 72 0.54 0.46 2.47
CA VAL A 72 -0.56 1.21 1.91
C VAL A 72 -1.67 1.39 2.94
N PHE A 73 -2.05 0.31 3.60
CA PHE A 73 -3.17 0.41 4.52
C PHE A 73 -2.77 1.09 5.83
N PHE A 74 -1.52 1.01 6.20
CA PHE A 74 -1.06 1.81 7.33
C PHE A 74 -1.16 3.29 7.00
N ASP A 75 -0.78 3.64 5.79
CA ASP A 75 -0.87 5.02 5.34
C ASP A 75 -2.33 5.48 5.29
N VAL A 76 -3.21 4.61 4.86
CA VAL A 76 -4.63 4.92 4.83
C VAL A 76 -5.12 5.22 6.24
N TRP A 77 -4.71 4.42 7.19
CA TRP A 77 -5.11 4.63 8.57
C TRP A 77 -4.67 6.01 9.05
N GLN A 78 -3.48 6.40 8.70
CA GLN A 78 -2.95 7.67 9.17
C GLN A 78 -3.54 8.86 8.43
N GLN A 79 -3.92 8.68 7.18
CA GLN A 79 -4.32 9.81 6.36
C GLN A 79 -5.79 9.86 6.04
N ALA A 80 -6.58 9.01 6.67
CA ALA A 80 -8.00 8.99 6.38
C ALA A 80 -8.64 10.35 6.58
N GLY A 81 -8.14 11.11 7.54
CA GLY A 81 -8.72 12.43 7.80
C GLY A 81 -8.49 13.42 6.71
N ARG A 82 -7.57 13.14 5.81
CA ARG A 82 -7.27 14.06 4.71
C ARG A 82 -8.02 13.72 3.44
N PHE A 83 -8.72 12.61 3.44
CA PHE A 83 -9.48 12.23 2.26
C PHE A 83 -10.65 13.17 2.11
N GLU A 84 -10.75 13.81 0.96
CA GLU A 84 -11.77 14.83 0.77
C GLU A 84 -12.91 14.38 -0.11
N GLY A 85 -12.91 13.14 -0.53
CA GLY A 85 -14.01 12.65 -1.32
C GLY A 85 -14.03 13.08 -2.75
N ARG A 86 -12.92 13.59 -3.24
CA ARG A 86 -12.87 14.06 -4.61
C ARG A 86 -12.78 12.95 -5.61
N SER A 87 -12.43 11.75 -5.14
CA SER A 87 -12.38 10.59 -6.00
C SER A 87 -13.02 9.46 -5.26
N ALA A 88 -13.26 8.37 -5.96
CA ALA A 88 -13.70 7.16 -5.30
C ALA A 88 -12.61 6.67 -4.37
N VAL A 89 -13.01 5.99 -3.32
CA VAL A 89 -12.05 5.47 -2.38
C VAL A 89 -11.09 4.50 -3.06
N THR A 90 -11.59 3.68 -3.98
CA THR A 90 -10.70 2.76 -4.69
C THR A 90 -9.63 3.51 -5.47
N THR A 91 -9.99 4.62 -6.08
CA THR A 91 -9.00 5.43 -6.80
C THR A 91 -7.96 5.97 -5.84
N TRP A 92 -8.41 6.43 -4.68
CA TRP A 92 -7.50 6.95 -3.68
C TRP A 92 -6.56 5.87 -3.19
N LEU A 93 -7.10 4.67 -2.91
CA LEU A 93 -6.27 3.57 -2.47
C LEU A 93 -5.21 3.22 -3.49
N LEU A 94 -5.59 3.21 -4.76
CA LEU A 94 -4.61 2.89 -5.79
C LEU A 94 -3.58 3.98 -5.95
N SER A 95 -3.96 5.22 -5.72
CA SER A 95 -2.96 6.28 -5.79
C SER A 95 -1.93 6.14 -4.66
N VAL A 96 -2.38 5.74 -3.48
CA VAL A 96 -1.45 5.49 -2.39
C VAL A 96 -0.56 4.30 -2.74
N ALA A 97 -1.17 3.26 -3.30
CA ALA A 97 -0.39 2.07 -3.68
C ALA A 97 0.64 2.42 -4.74
N ARG A 98 0.26 3.23 -5.70
CA ARG A 98 1.19 3.61 -6.76
C ARG A 98 2.36 4.41 -6.20
N PHE A 99 2.06 5.32 -5.30
CA PHE A 99 3.10 6.12 -4.68
C PHE A 99 4.08 5.22 -3.92
N LYS A 100 3.56 4.27 -3.15
CA LYS A 100 4.42 3.38 -2.38
C LYS A 100 5.23 2.49 -3.30
N ALA A 101 4.62 1.99 -4.36
CA ALA A 101 5.32 1.10 -5.27
C ALA A 101 6.42 1.83 -6.02
N LEU A 102 6.14 3.05 -6.46
CA LEU A 102 7.15 3.83 -7.17
C LEU A 102 8.30 4.19 -6.24
N SER A 103 7.99 4.50 -5.00
CA SER A 103 9.03 4.82 -4.04
C SER A 103 9.92 3.61 -3.77
N ALA A 104 9.31 2.45 -3.64
CA ALA A 104 10.09 1.24 -3.42
C ALA A 104 10.98 0.94 -4.61
N ARG A 105 10.46 1.13 -5.80
CA ARG A 105 11.23 0.88 -6.99
C ARG A 105 12.39 1.84 -7.12
N ARG A 106 12.15 3.09 -6.78
CA ARG A 106 13.20 4.08 -6.82
C ARG A 106 14.32 3.75 -5.83
N ARG A 107 13.95 3.35 -4.63
CA ARG A 107 14.95 2.96 -3.63
C ARG A 107 15.77 1.80 -4.11
N ARG A 108 15.12 0.82 -4.75
CA ARG A 108 15.82 -0.32 -5.25
C ARG A 108 16.80 0.05 -6.36
N THR A 109 16.37 0.92 -7.24
CA THR A 109 17.22 1.38 -8.30
C THR A 109 18.42 2.12 -7.74
N ASP A 110 18.23 2.93 -6.74
CA ASP A 110 19.31 3.67 -6.13
C ASP A 110 20.35 2.73 -5.53
N VAL A 111 19.88 1.69 -4.86
CA VAL A 111 20.79 0.73 -4.27
C VAL A 111 21.58 0.01 -5.38
N GLU A 112 20.91 -0.38 -6.42
CA GLU A 112 21.57 -1.07 -7.51
C GLU A 112 22.57 -0.18 -8.20
N LEU A 113 22.28 1.08 -8.33
CA LEU A 113 23.21 2.01 -8.92
C LEU A 113 24.44 2.19 -8.07
N ASP A 114 24.28 2.26 -6.79
CA ASP A 114 25.41 2.39 -5.89
C ASP A 114 26.33 1.19 -6.02
N GLU A 115 25.75 0.01 -6.07
CA GLU A 115 26.55 -1.18 -6.22
C GLU A 115 27.26 -1.22 -7.56
N THR A 116 26.56 -0.81 -8.59
CA THR A 116 27.13 -0.82 -9.91
C THR A 116 28.29 0.14 -10.02
N ILE A 117 28.14 1.30 -9.42
CA ILE A 117 29.21 2.28 -9.47
C ILE A 117 30.46 1.76 -8.82
N GLU A 118 30.28 1.01 -7.76
CA GLU A 118 31.44 0.47 -7.07
C GLU A 118 32.12 -0.61 -7.87
N THR A 119 31.34 -1.43 -8.55
CA THR A 119 31.93 -2.56 -9.23
C THR A 119 32.30 -2.24 -10.65
N THR A 120 31.36 -1.63 -11.38
CA THR A 120 31.67 -1.36 -12.74
C THR A 120 30.73 -0.30 -13.25
N VAL A 121 31.28 0.75 -13.70
CA VAL A 121 30.53 1.89 -14.12
C VAL A 121 29.89 1.68 -15.48
N VAL A 122 30.53 0.90 -16.27
CA VAL A 122 30.19 0.82 -17.66
C VAL A 122 28.84 0.19 -17.89
N ASP A 123 28.53 -0.79 -17.11
CA ASP A 123 27.36 -1.57 -17.37
C ASP A 123 26.07 -0.83 -17.20
N SER A 124 26.05 0.08 -16.28
CA SER A 124 24.79 0.74 -16.01
C SER A 124 24.35 1.59 -17.18
N ALA A 125 25.29 2.03 -17.97
CA ALA A 125 24.94 2.87 -19.07
C ALA A 125 24.34 2.10 -20.20
N ASP A 126 24.51 0.83 -20.18
CA ASP A 126 24.09 0.02 -21.27
C ASP A 126 22.71 -0.51 -21.15
N ASP A 127 22.01 -0.18 -20.14
CA ASP A 127 20.73 -0.79 -19.98
C ASP A 127 19.65 0.22 -20.17
N PRO A 128 19.30 0.51 -21.39
CA PRO A 128 18.24 1.48 -21.63
C PRO A 128 16.91 1.01 -21.13
N GLU A 129 16.74 -0.29 -20.98
CA GLU A 129 15.49 -0.76 -20.48
C GLU A 129 15.23 -0.35 -19.09
N LEU A 130 16.26 -0.32 -18.29
CA LEU A 130 16.09 0.17 -16.95
C LEU A 130 15.67 1.61 -16.93
N ALA A 131 16.23 2.36 -17.82
CA ALA A 131 15.92 3.77 -17.86
C ALA A 131 14.50 4.01 -18.34
N LEU A 132 14.03 3.16 -19.21
CA LEU A 132 12.72 3.38 -19.79
C LEU A 132 11.59 2.88 -18.94
N GLN A 133 11.88 1.98 -18.08
CA GLN A 133 10.86 1.39 -17.30
C GLN A 133 10.86 1.91 -15.92
#